data_be5aa8b74a10b8db808d2821341c76c5
#
_entry.id   be5aa8b74a10b8db808d2821341c76c5
#
_cell.length_a   1.000
_cell.length_b   1.000
_cell.length_c   1.000
_cell.angle_alpha   90.00
_cell.angle_beta   90.00
_cell.angle_gamma   90.00
#
_symmetry.space_group_name_H-M   'P 1'
#
loop_
_entity.id
_entity.type
_entity.pdbx_description
1 polymer ?
#
loop_
_entity_poly.entity_id
_entity_poly.type
_entity_poly.pdbx_seq_one_letter_code
_entity_poly.pdbx_strand_id
1 'polypeptide(L)'
;MNTIRLSLLATGLTFAATGLAHAHATIETGSAPAETTVNATLQVPHGCDGKATTEVRVQLPEGFVFAKPQPKPGWELEIIKGDYRKTYDDHGTKVSSGPLEIRWKGGNLPDEHYDTFVVRGKLAGFDKETVLAFPTTQLCGADGKVVWDQVAAEGEDAHSLEHPAPTITVTMAAGDEHSGHGGHHQSAPKTVRLGDLEISGGAVKAMLPGAKVGGGGFVVRNGGSADDRLLAVESPAAGRVELHEMTMENDVMKMRKLEDGIAVPAGGTVELKSGGLHLMFMEVKKPFAEGDAVPVTLTFEKAGEVDYVLPVGTAAGNAHSGHSHQ
;
A
#
# COMPACT_ATOMS: atom_id res chain seq x y z
N MET A 1 51.73 -49.85 37.78
CA MET A 1 51.78 -48.39 37.64
C MET A 1 50.66 -48.03 36.62
N ASN A 2 49.48 -47.67 37.15
CA ASN A 2 48.31 -47.31 36.37
C ASN A 2 48.21 -45.80 36.29
N THR A 3 48.36 -45.24 35.10
CA THR A 3 48.13 -43.82 34.81
C THR A 3 46.66 -43.59 34.35
N ILE A 4 45.87 -42.98 35.24
CA ILE A 4 44.52 -42.54 34.99
C ILE A 4 44.58 -41.21 34.16
N ARG A 5 44.13 -41.23 32.92
CA ARG A 5 43.96 -40.00 32.12
C ARG A 5 42.59 -39.39 32.43
N LEU A 6 42.62 -38.21 33.05
CA LEU A 6 41.44 -37.40 33.33
C LEU A 6 41.10 -36.57 32.07
N SER A 7 39.99 -36.89 31.39
CA SER A 7 39.49 -36.10 30.28
C SER A 7 38.56 -35.01 30.79
N LEU A 8 38.96 -33.73 30.71
CA LEU A 8 38.08 -32.60 30.94
C LEU A 8 37.14 -32.41 29.73
N LEU A 9 35.85 -32.65 29.94
CA LEU A 9 34.80 -32.15 29.00
C LEU A 9 34.57 -30.66 29.28
N ALA A 10 34.95 -29.83 28.33
CA ALA A 10 34.56 -28.41 28.30
C ALA A 10 33.16 -28.29 27.68
N THR A 11 32.16 -28.06 28.52
CA THR A 11 30.78 -27.76 28.08
C THR A 11 30.72 -26.28 27.64
N GLY A 12 30.76 -26.04 26.35
CA GLY A 12 30.56 -24.72 25.76
C GLY A 12 29.08 -24.29 25.90
N LEU A 13 28.82 -23.29 26.75
CA LEU A 13 27.53 -22.64 26.89
C LEU A 13 27.34 -21.67 25.71
N THR A 14 26.63 -22.09 24.66
CA THR A 14 26.21 -21.20 23.56
C THR A 14 25.10 -20.29 24.09
N PHE A 15 25.43 -19.03 24.37
CA PHE A 15 24.43 -17.97 24.52
C PHE A 15 23.78 -17.73 23.15
N ALA A 16 22.55 -18.22 22.95
CA ALA A 16 21.71 -17.79 21.89
C ALA A 16 21.26 -16.34 22.19
N ALA A 17 21.87 -15.37 21.53
CA ALA A 17 21.36 -14.01 21.52
C ALA A 17 19.98 -14.04 20.80
N THR A 18 18.89 -14.08 21.57
CA THR A 18 17.56 -13.83 21.07
C THR A 18 17.50 -12.35 20.70
N GLY A 19 17.71 -12.03 19.42
CA GLY A 19 17.40 -10.71 18.89
C GLY A 19 15.91 -10.46 19.13
N LEU A 20 15.58 -9.49 19.97
CA LEU A 20 14.23 -8.99 20.12
C LEU A 20 13.86 -8.36 18.78
N ALA A 21 12.94 -8.98 18.05
CA ALA A 21 12.33 -8.37 16.90
C ALA A 21 11.48 -7.21 17.41
N HIS A 22 11.98 -5.98 17.33
CA HIS A 22 11.20 -4.79 17.62
C HIS A 22 10.20 -4.60 16.48
N ALA A 23 8.92 -4.82 16.75
CA ALA A 23 7.87 -4.46 15.84
C ALA A 23 7.63 -2.95 15.97
N HIS A 24 7.86 -2.19 14.90
CA HIS A 24 7.70 -0.73 14.88
C HIS A 24 6.25 -0.35 14.59
N ALA A 25 5.82 0.81 15.11
CA ALA A 25 4.59 1.45 14.62
C ALA A 25 4.81 1.88 13.16
N THR A 26 3.83 1.59 12.28
CA THR A 26 3.94 1.85 10.84
C THR A 26 2.65 2.45 10.28
N ILE A 27 2.71 3.04 9.09
CA ILE A 27 1.53 3.40 8.31
C ILE A 27 1.44 2.47 7.11
N GLU A 28 0.30 1.78 6.94
CA GLU A 28 0.07 0.86 5.82
C GLU A 28 0.21 1.53 4.45
N THR A 29 -0.18 2.80 4.34
CA THR A 29 -0.04 3.60 3.12
C THR A 29 1.41 4.06 3.00
N GLY A 30 2.28 3.23 2.49
CA GLY A 30 3.72 3.53 2.37
C GLY A 30 4.03 4.73 1.47
N SER A 31 3.27 4.91 0.38
CA SER A 31 3.42 6.05 -0.54
C SER A 31 2.11 6.43 -1.22
N ALA A 32 1.97 7.70 -1.62
CA ALA A 32 0.84 8.18 -2.39
C ALA A 32 1.19 9.46 -3.17
N PRO A 33 0.52 9.74 -4.32
CA PRO A 33 0.74 10.94 -5.09
C PRO A 33 0.34 12.22 -4.33
N ALA A 34 1.06 13.31 -4.57
CA ALA A 34 0.64 14.65 -4.15
C ALA A 34 -0.77 14.97 -4.69
N GLU A 35 -1.48 15.86 -4.01
CA GLU A 35 -2.85 16.30 -4.28
C GLU A 35 -3.92 15.19 -4.20
N THR A 36 -3.58 14.00 -3.67
CA THR A 36 -4.54 12.92 -3.43
C THR A 36 -5.01 12.86 -1.98
N THR A 37 -6.19 12.27 -1.77
CA THR A 37 -6.72 11.99 -0.44
C THR A 37 -6.43 10.53 -0.08
N VAL A 38 -5.82 10.30 1.07
CA VAL A 38 -5.41 8.99 1.55
C VAL A 38 -5.96 8.67 2.94
N ASN A 39 -6.01 7.41 3.28
CA ASN A 39 -6.21 6.94 4.64
C ASN A 39 -4.85 6.60 5.24
N ALA A 40 -4.32 7.44 6.12
CA ALA A 40 -3.16 7.11 6.93
C ALA A 40 -3.62 6.09 8.00
N THR A 41 -3.38 4.81 7.76
CA THR A 41 -3.73 3.70 8.65
C THR A 41 -2.51 3.37 9.49
N LEU A 42 -2.44 3.97 10.68
CA LEU A 42 -1.40 3.67 11.66
C LEU A 42 -1.62 2.29 12.27
N GLN A 43 -0.61 1.44 12.24
CA GLN A 43 -0.57 0.17 12.96
C GLN A 43 0.20 0.33 14.26
N VAL A 44 -0.42 -0.04 15.38
CA VAL A 44 0.22 -0.18 16.70
C VAL A 44 0.41 -1.67 16.95
N PRO A 45 1.66 -2.18 16.91
CA PRO A 45 1.90 -3.62 16.83
C PRO A 45 1.78 -4.36 18.16
N HIS A 46 1.94 -3.68 19.28
CA HIS A 46 1.90 -4.24 20.63
C HIS A 46 1.72 -3.13 21.68
N GLY A 47 1.62 -3.47 22.95
CA GLY A 47 1.63 -2.53 24.07
C GLY A 47 3.03 -1.99 24.41
N CYS A 48 3.23 -1.59 25.65
CA CYS A 48 4.52 -1.12 26.15
C CYS A 48 4.98 -2.04 27.31
N ASP A 49 6.01 -2.84 27.08
CA ASP A 49 6.60 -3.72 28.12
C ASP A 49 5.55 -4.57 28.86
N GLY A 50 4.67 -5.25 28.11
CA GLY A 50 3.61 -6.09 28.68
C GLY A 50 2.38 -5.33 29.16
N LYS A 51 2.33 -3.99 29.04
CA LYS A 51 1.18 -3.17 29.43
C LYS A 51 0.30 -2.84 28.23
N ALA A 52 -1.01 -2.89 28.42
CA ALA A 52 -1.96 -2.52 27.37
C ALA A 52 -1.86 -1.04 26.99
N THR A 53 -1.97 -0.74 25.68
CA THR A 53 -2.08 0.62 25.18
C THR A 53 -3.43 1.22 25.56
N THR A 54 -3.41 2.38 26.21
CA THR A 54 -4.59 3.09 26.67
C THR A 54 -4.83 4.42 25.96
N GLU A 55 -3.81 4.96 25.29
CA GLU A 55 -3.93 6.17 24.48
C GLU A 55 -2.93 6.12 23.31
N VAL A 56 -3.39 6.58 22.14
CA VAL A 56 -2.55 6.78 20.94
C VAL A 56 -2.73 8.22 20.49
N ARG A 57 -1.60 8.95 20.33
CA ARG A 57 -1.56 10.32 19.80
C ARG A 57 -0.75 10.33 18.52
N VAL A 58 -1.28 10.94 17.49
CA VAL A 58 -0.62 11.08 16.19
C VAL A 58 -0.52 12.55 15.83
N GLN A 59 0.70 13.06 15.65
CA GLN A 59 0.93 14.40 15.13
C GLN A 59 0.81 14.35 13.60
N LEU A 60 0.03 15.29 13.05
CA LEU A 60 -0.18 15.37 11.61
C LEU A 60 0.85 16.34 11.01
N PRO A 61 1.68 15.89 10.07
CA PRO A 61 2.69 16.74 9.44
C PRO A 61 2.06 17.81 8.55
N GLU A 62 2.78 18.92 8.37
CA GLU A 62 2.40 19.95 7.41
C GLU A 62 2.28 19.36 6.00
N GLY A 63 1.20 19.68 5.30
CA GLY A 63 0.87 19.10 4.00
C GLY A 63 -0.06 17.88 4.06
N PHE A 64 -0.29 17.29 5.25
CA PHE A 64 -1.38 16.34 5.47
C PHE A 64 -2.58 17.09 6.07
N VAL A 65 -3.47 17.58 5.21
CA VAL A 65 -4.50 18.57 5.56
C VAL A 65 -5.92 18.03 5.38
N PHE A 66 -6.92 18.80 5.86
CA PHE A 66 -8.34 18.42 5.86
C PHE A 66 -8.60 17.08 6.55
N ALA A 67 -7.80 16.78 7.55
CA ALA A 67 -7.78 15.48 8.23
C ALA A 67 -9.10 15.18 8.96
N LYS A 68 -9.57 13.95 8.79
CA LYS A 68 -10.76 13.40 9.46
C LYS A 68 -10.40 12.04 10.07
N PRO A 69 -10.27 11.93 11.39
CA PRO A 69 -10.00 10.65 12.03
C PRO A 69 -11.24 9.76 12.03
N GLN A 70 -11.02 8.46 11.97
CA GLN A 70 -12.05 7.47 12.14
C GLN A 70 -12.36 7.26 13.63
N PRO A 71 -13.61 7.38 14.07
CA PRO A 71 -14.02 6.95 15.41
C PRO A 71 -13.73 5.46 15.63
N LYS A 72 -13.29 5.10 16.82
CA LYS A 72 -12.96 3.72 17.19
C LYS A 72 -13.79 3.28 18.40
N PRO A 73 -14.53 2.16 18.32
CA PRO A 73 -15.29 1.64 19.46
C PRO A 73 -14.41 1.43 20.69
N GLY A 74 -14.88 1.88 21.85
CA GLY A 74 -14.14 1.77 23.12
C GLY A 74 -13.03 2.81 23.32
N TRP A 75 -12.88 3.76 22.37
CA TRP A 75 -11.91 4.87 22.46
C TRP A 75 -12.64 6.22 22.37
N GLU A 76 -12.26 7.15 23.20
CA GLU A 76 -12.64 8.56 23.09
C GLU A 76 -11.74 9.26 22.08
N LEU A 77 -12.34 9.96 21.11
CA LEU A 77 -11.61 10.66 20.06
C LEU A 77 -11.50 12.17 20.41
N GLU A 78 -10.27 12.68 20.43
CA GLU A 78 -9.97 14.12 20.59
C GLU A 78 -9.20 14.62 19.38
N ILE A 79 -9.58 15.80 18.88
CA ILE A 79 -8.94 16.46 17.73
C ILE A 79 -8.37 17.81 18.20
N ILE A 80 -7.04 17.93 18.17
CA ILE A 80 -6.35 19.18 18.46
C ILE A 80 -6.20 19.93 17.15
N LYS A 81 -6.76 21.13 17.08
CA LYS A 81 -6.72 22.01 15.89
C LYS A 81 -5.80 23.19 16.12
N GLY A 82 -5.26 23.74 15.04
CA GLY A 82 -4.43 24.92 15.03
C GLY A 82 -4.18 25.43 13.61
N ASP A 83 -3.31 26.43 13.51
CA ASP A 83 -2.98 27.05 12.22
C ASP A 83 -1.95 26.20 11.45
N TYR A 84 -2.18 26.05 10.16
CA TYR A 84 -1.20 25.50 9.24
C TYR A 84 -0.12 26.54 8.93
N ARG A 85 1.07 26.09 8.55
CA ARG A 85 2.15 27.00 8.13
C ARG A 85 1.88 27.61 6.75
N LYS A 86 1.03 26.98 5.94
CA LYS A 86 0.62 27.42 4.61
C LYS A 86 -0.91 27.52 4.54
N THR A 87 -1.40 28.25 3.55
CA THR A 87 -2.82 28.25 3.19
C THR A 87 -3.05 27.26 2.08
N TYR A 88 -4.02 26.39 2.25
CA TYR A 88 -4.41 25.36 1.29
C TYR A 88 -5.70 25.70 0.58
N ASP A 89 -5.94 25.14 -0.59
CA ASP A 89 -7.17 25.30 -1.34
C ASP A 89 -8.05 24.06 -1.19
N ASP A 90 -9.26 24.24 -0.69
CA ASP A 90 -10.30 23.21 -0.63
C ASP A 90 -11.43 23.60 -1.56
N HIS A 91 -11.38 23.16 -2.83
CA HIS A 91 -12.38 23.46 -3.85
C HIS A 91 -12.69 24.97 -4.01
N GLY A 92 -11.64 25.80 -4.03
CA GLY A 92 -11.74 27.25 -4.14
C GLY A 92 -11.87 28.00 -2.80
N THR A 93 -11.98 27.28 -1.69
CA THR A 93 -11.98 27.87 -0.34
C THR A 93 -10.57 27.83 0.23
N LYS A 94 -10.09 29.00 0.69
CA LYS A 94 -8.78 29.10 1.36
C LYS A 94 -8.89 28.66 2.81
N VAL A 95 -8.09 27.67 3.20
CA VAL A 95 -8.06 27.08 4.54
C VAL A 95 -6.65 27.19 5.11
N SER A 96 -6.51 27.85 6.25
CA SER A 96 -5.24 28.08 6.95
C SER A 96 -5.15 27.40 8.31
N SER A 97 -6.15 26.62 8.71
CA SER A 97 -6.17 25.94 10.01
C SER A 97 -6.92 24.61 9.93
N GLY A 98 -6.58 23.68 10.81
CA GLY A 98 -7.23 22.38 10.87
C GLY A 98 -6.64 21.48 11.93
N PRO A 99 -6.90 20.16 11.88
CA PRO A 99 -6.32 19.18 12.79
C PRO A 99 -4.79 19.14 12.68
N LEU A 100 -4.12 19.24 13.83
CA LEU A 100 -2.67 19.10 13.96
C LEU A 100 -2.26 17.85 14.74
N GLU A 101 -3.16 17.35 15.61
CA GLU A 101 -2.93 16.10 16.35
C GLU A 101 -4.27 15.41 16.58
N ILE A 102 -4.24 14.10 16.48
CA ILE A 102 -5.39 13.23 16.78
C ILE A 102 -5.03 12.35 17.97
N ARG A 103 -5.97 12.22 18.91
CA ARG A 103 -5.83 11.36 20.08
C ARG A 103 -7.00 10.41 20.20
N TRP A 104 -6.70 9.13 20.36
CA TRP A 104 -7.64 8.11 20.80
C TRP A 104 -7.29 7.74 22.23
N LYS A 105 -8.22 7.98 23.18
CA LYS A 105 -8.00 7.86 24.63
C LYS A 105 -8.94 6.85 25.26
N GLY A 106 -8.56 6.31 26.42
CA GLY A 106 -9.40 5.46 27.27
C GLY A 106 -9.65 4.07 26.73
N GLY A 107 -8.90 3.65 25.69
CA GLY A 107 -8.97 2.29 25.17
C GLY A 107 -8.21 1.29 26.04
N ASN A 108 -8.23 0.04 25.59
CA ASN A 108 -7.47 -1.06 26.19
C ASN A 108 -7.06 -2.05 25.11
N LEU A 109 -5.92 -1.79 24.45
CA LEU A 109 -5.30 -2.71 23.51
C LEU A 109 -4.24 -3.54 24.24
N PRO A 110 -4.50 -4.85 24.52
CA PRO A 110 -3.53 -5.72 25.17
C PRO A 110 -2.19 -5.76 24.43
N ASP A 111 -1.11 -6.01 25.18
CA ASP A 111 0.25 -6.05 24.62
C ASP A 111 0.44 -7.12 23.53
N GLU A 112 -0.26 -8.22 23.63
CA GLU A 112 -0.23 -9.35 22.69
C GLU A 112 -1.09 -9.14 21.43
N HIS A 113 -1.79 -7.98 21.31
CA HIS A 113 -2.65 -7.66 20.18
C HIS A 113 -2.13 -6.45 19.43
N TYR A 114 -2.32 -6.42 18.11
CA TYR A 114 -2.15 -5.22 17.30
C TYR A 114 -3.50 -4.58 17.01
N ASP A 115 -3.49 -3.29 16.68
CA ASP A 115 -4.69 -2.60 16.22
C ASP A 115 -4.32 -1.43 15.29
N THR A 116 -5.32 -0.91 14.56
CA THR A 116 -5.13 0.18 13.60
C THR A 116 -5.91 1.44 14.00
N PHE A 117 -5.32 2.62 13.69
CA PHE A 117 -5.91 3.93 13.93
C PHE A 117 -5.87 4.74 12.64
N VAL A 118 -7.03 5.13 12.11
CA VAL A 118 -7.11 5.68 10.76
C VAL A 118 -7.40 7.18 10.78
N VAL A 119 -6.62 7.93 10.00
CA VAL A 119 -6.88 9.35 9.70
C VAL A 119 -6.94 9.52 8.19
N ARG A 120 -8.09 9.95 7.66
CA ARG A 120 -8.23 10.34 6.27
C ARG A 120 -7.79 11.78 6.09
N GLY A 121 -6.89 12.07 5.16
CA GLY A 121 -6.42 13.43 4.88
C GLY A 121 -5.95 13.60 3.44
N LYS A 122 -5.78 14.84 2.99
CA LYS A 122 -5.24 15.19 1.69
C LYS A 122 -3.75 15.50 1.79
N LEU A 123 -2.95 14.97 0.88
CA LEU A 123 -1.55 15.31 0.68
C LEU A 123 -1.47 16.54 -0.23
N ALA A 124 -1.24 17.74 0.32
CA ALA A 124 -1.33 18.98 -0.44
C ALA A 124 -0.12 19.89 -0.28
N GLY A 125 0.19 20.66 -1.34
CA GLY A 125 1.21 21.70 -1.33
C GLY A 125 2.64 21.19 -1.43
N PHE A 126 2.85 20.05 -2.10
CA PHE A 126 4.15 19.48 -2.39
C PHE A 126 4.55 19.77 -3.84
N ASP A 127 5.80 20.14 -4.05
CA ASP A 127 6.44 20.41 -5.34
C ASP A 127 7.56 19.41 -5.68
N LYS A 128 7.86 18.51 -4.75
CA LYS A 128 8.85 17.44 -4.88
C LYS A 128 8.48 16.24 -4.03
N GLU A 129 9.08 15.10 -4.34
CA GLU A 129 8.98 13.92 -3.47
C GLU A 129 9.39 14.26 -2.04
N THR A 130 8.55 13.86 -1.09
CA THR A 130 8.73 14.25 0.33
C THR A 130 8.28 13.11 1.23
N VAL A 131 9.11 12.75 2.19
CA VAL A 131 8.73 11.81 3.25
C VAL A 131 8.04 12.58 4.37
N LEU A 132 6.79 12.26 4.65
CA LEU A 132 6.01 12.79 5.75
C LEU A 132 6.10 11.85 6.95
N ALA A 133 6.69 12.32 8.03
CA ALA A 133 6.70 11.61 9.30
C ALA A 133 5.47 11.97 10.13
N PHE A 134 4.86 10.97 10.77
CA PHE A 134 3.71 11.09 11.68
C PHE A 134 4.16 10.71 13.10
N PRO A 135 4.82 11.61 13.85
CA PRO A 135 5.26 11.31 15.19
C PRO A 135 4.10 10.79 16.03
N THR A 136 4.31 9.63 16.61
CA THR A 136 3.25 8.91 17.32
C THR A 136 3.68 8.67 18.76
N THR A 137 2.81 8.99 19.73
CA THR A 137 3.00 8.67 21.14
C THR A 137 1.98 7.61 21.54
N GLN A 138 2.47 6.54 22.10
CA GLN A 138 1.69 5.45 22.67
C GLN A 138 1.83 5.48 24.19
N LEU A 139 0.70 5.53 24.91
CA LEU A 139 0.65 5.50 26.37
C LEU A 139 0.06 4.16 26.81
N CYS A 140 0.67 3.51 27.78
CA CYS A 140 0.30 2.19 28.26
C CYS A 140 0.10 2.24 29.78
N GLY A 141 -1.16 2.37 30.23
CA GLY A 141 -1.50 2.55 31.63
C GLY A 141 -0.95 3.85 32.20
N ALA A 142 -0.62 3.85 33.49
CA ALA A 142 -0.20 5.07 34.19
C ALA A 142 1.23 5.52 33.86
N ASP A 143 2.15 4.58 33.60
CA ASP A 143 3.58 4.84 33.56
C ASP A 143 4.25 4.37 32.24
N GLY A 144 3.55 3.61 31.39
CA GLY A 144 4.09 3.15 30.12
C GLY A 144 3.98 4.20 29.02
N LYS A 145 5.09 4.43 28.31
CA LYS A 145 5.13 5.37 27.18
C LYS A 145 6.17 4.95 26.17
N VAL A 146 5.78 4.90 24.90
CA VAL A 146 6.69 4.79 23.76
C VAL A 146 6.46 5.98 22.84
N VAL A 147 7.53 6.56 22.31
CA VAL A 147 7.46 7.70 21.37
C VAL A 147 8.16 7.31 20.09
N TRP A 148 7.39 7.14 19.03
CA TRP A 148 7.80 6.83 17.67
C TRP A 148 7.98 8.15 16.91
N ASP A 149 9.14 8.82 17.04
CA ASP A 149 9.38 10.15 16.48
C ASP A 149 10.73 10.31 15.77
N GLN A 150 11.54 9.27 15.73
CA GLN A 150 12.83 9.31 15.06
C GLN A 150 12.64 9.32 13.55
N VAL A 151 13.32 10.25 12.87
CA VAL A 151 13.30 10.37 11.41
C VAL A 151 14.67 10.03 10.89
N ALA A 152 14.73 9.03 9.98
CA ALA A 152 15.99 8.64 9.35
C ALA A 152 16.57 9.80 8.54
N ALA A 153 17.88 9.99 8.62
CA ALA A 153 18.59 10.93 7.77
C ALA A 153 18.61 10.43 6.33
N GLU A 154 18.93 11.33 5.37
CA GLU A 154 19.04 10.95 3.97
C GLU A 154 20.09 9.83 3.78
N GLY A 155 19.64 8.69 3.24
CA GLY A 155 20.48 7.49 3.04
C GLY A 155 20.61 6.56 4.26
N GLU A 156 19.97 6.89 5.38
CA GLU A 156 19.92 6.03 6.56
C GLU A 156 18.72 5.06 6.46
N ASP A 157 18.93 3.80 6.86
CA ASP A 157 17.85 2.83 6.94
C ASP A 157 16.96 3.12 8.17
N ALA A 158 15.70 3.48 7.93
CA ALA A 158 14.73 3.72 9.01
C ALA A 158 14.55 2.51 9.94
N HIS A 159 14.80 1.29 9.46
CA HIS A 159 14.75 0.07 10.29
C HIS A 159 15.90 -0.05 11.28
N SER A 160 16.95 0.76 11.13
CA SER A 160 18.05 0.82 12.10
C SER A 160 17.73 1.66 13.34
N LEU A 161 16.64 2.45 13.28
CA LEU A 161 16.21 3.30 14.38
C LEU A 161 15.44 2.48 15.43
N GLU A 162 15.56 2.85 16.69
CA GLU A 162 14.89 2.17 17.79
C GLU A 162 13.37 2.47 17.80
N HIS A 163 13.01 3.73 17.54
CA HIS A 163 11.62 4.21 17.55
C HIS A 163 11.32 5.11 16.33
N PRO A 164 11.37 4.57 15.10
CA PRO A 164 11.13 5.36 13.91
C PRO A 164 9.70 5.89 13.86
N ALA A 165 9.55 7.15 13.44
CA ALA A 165 8.24 7.72 13.16
C ALA A 165 7.59 7.00 11.97
N PRO A 166 6.30 6.63 12.03
CA PRO A 166 5.54 6.16 10.89
C PRO A 166 5.56 7.19 9.76
N THR A 167 5.71 6.76 8.51
CA THR A 167 5.88 7.67 7.36
C THR A 167 4.94 7.35 6.20
N ILE A 168 4.66 8.40 5.39
CA ILE A 168 4.10 8.30 4.04
C ILE A 168 5.04 9.05 3.10
N THR A 169 5.49 8.39 2.03
CA THR A 169 6.22 9.07 0.96
C THR A 169 5.24 9.71 -0.01
N VAL A 170 5.24 11.04 -0.08
CA VAL A 170 4.49 11.79 -1.08
C VAL A 170 5.28 11.74 -2.39
N THR A 171 4.71 11.12 -3.41
CA THR A 171 5.28 11.07 -4.75
C THR A 171 4.70 12.18 -5.61
N MET A 172 5.49 12.67 -6.58
CA MET A 172 4.95 13.62 -7.55
C MET A 172 4.23 12.86 -8.66
N ALA A 173 3.07 13.37 -9.09
CA ALA A 173 2.48 12.92 -10.35
C ALA A 173 3.52 13.19 -11.45
N ALA A 174 3.85 12.17 -12.24
CA ALA A 174 4.82 12.31 -13.32
C ALA A 174 4.35 13.39 -14.31
N GLY A 175 4.85 14.62 -14.15
CA GLY A 175 4.82 15.63 -15.18
C GLY A 175 5.85 15.23 -16.24
N ASP A 176 5.51 15.43 -17.50
CA ASP A 176 6.43 15.26 -18.63
C ASP A 176 7.69 16.08 -18.39
N GLU A 177 8.83 15.44 -18.10
CA GLU A 177 10.15 15.85 -18.59
C GLU A 177 11.26 14.85 -18.17
N HIS A 178 12.24 14.69 -19.07
CA HIS A 178 13.33 13.72 -19.10
C HIS A 178 14.42 13.93 -18.05
N SER A 179 14.95 12.83 -17.49
CA SER A 179 16.37 12.44 -17.46
C SER A 179 16.79 11.68 -16.19
N GLY A 180 17.12 10.42 -16.34
CA GLY A 180 18.35 9.76 -15.93
C GLY A 180 18.66 9.48 -14.46
N HIS A 181 18.74 8.19 -14.19
CA HIS A 181 19.53 7.40 -13.25
C HIS A 181 18.89 6.84 -11.97
N GLY A 182 18.64 5.53 -12.05
CA GLY A 182 19.02 4.47 -11.09
C GLY A 182 18.54 4.58 -9.64
N GLY A 183 17.34 4.04 -9.36
CA GLY A 183 16.91 3.68 -8.01
C GLY A 183 15.60 2.92 -8.14
N HIS A 184 15.48 1.76 -7.51
CA HIS A 184 14.28 0.93 -7.56
C HIS A 184 13.08 1.65 -6.93
N HIS A 185 12.36 2.45 -7.73
CA HIS A 185 11.09 3.06 -7.37
C HIS A 185 9.96 2.25 -8.01
N GLN A 186 8.95 1.89 -7.20
CA GLN A 186 7.67 1.41 -7.73
C GLN A 186 7.07 2.52 -8.60
N SER A 187 7.35 2.47 -9.89
CA SER A 187 6.71 3.35 -10.86
C SER A 187 5.23 3.02 -10.90
N ALA A 188 4.36 4.02 -10.68
CA ALA A 188 2.98 3.91 -11.14
C ALA A 188 3.00 3.43 -12.60
N PRO A 189 2.13 2.50 -13.00
CA PRO A 189 2.16 1.96 -14.36
C PRO A 189 2.05 3.12 -15.34
N LYS A 190 3.09 3.27 -16.19
CA LYS A 190 3.13 4.31 -17.21
C LYS A 190 1.94 4.11 -18.11
N THR A 191 1.17 5.18 -18.37
CA THR A 191 0.19 5.16 -19.44
C THR A 191 0.90 4.87 -20.75
N VAL A 192 0.48 3.80 -21.44
CA VAL A 192 1.01 3.40 -22.73
C VAL A 192 -0.07 3.58 -23.77
N ARG A 193 0.28 4.07 -24.96
CA ARG A 193 -0.64 4.24 -26.09
C ARG A 193 -0.28 3.31 -27.22
N LEU A 194 -1.30 2.69 -27.78
CA LEU A 194 -1.23 1.82 -28.95
C LEU A 194 -2.33 2.25 -29.93
N GLY A 195 -1.98 3.05 -30.93
CA GLY A 195 -2.97 3.69 -31.79
C GLY A 195 -3.95 4.56 -30.98
N ASP A 196 -5.25 4.24 -31.09
CA ASP A 196 -6.31 4.92 -30.35
C ASP A 196 -6.57 4.36 -28.95
N LEU A 197 -5.86 3.28 -28.58
CA LEU A 197 -5.96 2.68 -27.24
C LEU A 197 -4.99 3.35 -26.27
N GLU A 198 -5.48 3.61 -25.06
CA GLU A 198 -4.71 4.08 -23.93
C GLU A 198 -4.79 3.05 -22.80
N ILE A 199 -3.66 2.46 -22.42
CA ILE A 199 -3.53 1.49 -21.32
C ILE A 199 -2.94 2.20 -20.13
N SER A 200 -3.60 2.12 -18.98
CA SER A 200 -3.19 2.85 -17.79
C SER A 200 -3.55 2.14 -16.50
N GLY A 201 -2.92 2.55 -15.40
CA GLY A 201 -3.26 2.08 -14.05
C GLY A 201 -3.06 0.57 -13.85
N GLY A 202 -3.75 0.07 -12.84
CA GLY A 202 -3.75 -1.35 -12.51
C GLY A 202 -2.57 -1.82 -11.64
N ALA A 203 -2.69 -3.07 -11.20
CA ALA A 203 -1.67 -3.74 -10.40
C ALA A 203 -1.91 -5.26 -10.40
N VAL A 204 -0.91 -6.00 -10.02
CA VAL A 204 -1.01 -7.40 -9.61
C VAL A 204 -1.00 -7.45 -8.09
N LYS A 205 -1.78 -8.34 -7.48
CA LYS A 205 -1.78 -8.53 -6.02
C LYS A 205 -0.54 -9.30 -5.58
N ALA A 206 0.08 -8.86 -4.48
CA ALA A 206 1.13 -9.63 -3.83
C ALA A 206 0.61 -11.02 -3.44
N MET A 207 1.46 -12.01 -3.59
CA MET A 207 1.13 -13.42 -3.41
C MET A 207 1.78 -13.96 -2.14
N LEU A 208 1.09 -14.88 -1.46
CA LEU A 208 1.68 -15.61 -0.34
C LEU A 208 2.83 -16.52 -0.82
N PRO A 209 3.84 -16.78 0.03
CA PRO A 209 4.90 -17.71 -0.29
C PRO A 209 4.36 -19.07 -0.74
N GLY A 210 4.86 -19.56 -1.87
CA GLY A 210 4.45 -20.85 -2.45
C GLY A 210 3.18 -20.79 -3.30
N ALA A 211 2.44 -19.70 -3.37
CA ALA A 211 1.29 -19.55 -4.26
C ALA A 211 1.72 -19.65 -5.73
N LYS A 212 0.89 -20.29 -6.55
CA LYS A 212 1.12 -20.51 -8.00
C LYS A 212 0.13 -19.77 -8.88
N VAL A 213 -0.84 -19.08 -8.27
CA VAL A 213 -1.87 -18.31 -8.96
C VAL A 213 -1.93 -16.91 -8.41
N GLY A 214 -1.87 -15.90 -9.27
CA GLY A 214 -1.96 -14.49 -8.93
C GLY A 214 -3.09 -13.82 -9.69
N GLY A 215 -3.60 -12.69 -9.17
CA GLY A 215 -4.64 -11.90 -9.80
C GLY A 215 -4.16 -10.46 -10.05
N GLY A 216 -4.65 -9.86 -11.13
CA GLY A 216 -4.30 -8.48 -11.47
C GLY A 216 -5.28 -7.85 -12.46
N GLY A 217 -5.00 -6.63 -12.84
CA GLY A 217 -5.77 -5.92 -13.84
C GLY A 217 -5.17 -4.57 -14.20
N PHE A 218 -5.83 -3.88 -15.13
CA PHE A 218 -5.46 -2.56 -15.66
C PHE A 218 -6.68 -1.90 -16.33
N VAL A 219 -6.53 -0.68 -16.79
CA VAL A 219 -7.57 0.05 -17.49
C VAL A 219 -7.18 0.22 -18.96
N VAL A 220 -8.12 -0.05 -19.88
CA VAL A 220 -8.00 0.27 -21.31
C VAL A 220 -9.08 1.26 -21.70
N ARG A 221 -8.69 2.38 -22.28
CA ARG A 221 -9.58 3.36 -22.90
C ARG A 221 -9.39 3.32 -24.40
N ASN A 222 -10.47 3.18 -25.15
CA ASN A 222 -10.46 3.29 -26.60
C ASN A 222 -10.93 4.71 -26.98
N GLY A 223 -10.02 5.56 -27.44
CA GLY A 223 -10.32 6.91 -27.93
C GLY A 223 -10.76 6.96 -29.40
N GLY A 224 -10.73 5.83 -30.09
CA GLY A 224 -11.07 5.71 -31.51
C GLY A 224 -12.58 5.59 -31.78
N SER A 225 -12.92 5.52 -33.07
CA SER A 225 -14.28 5.36 -33.55
C SER A 225 -14.66 3.90 -33.89
N ALA A 226 -13.75 2.96 -33.73
CA ALA A 226 -13.97 1.54 -34.00
C ALA A 226 -13.74 0.72 -32.72
N ASP A 227 -14.58 -0.29 -32.50
CA ASP A 227 -14.38 -1.27 -31.42
C ASP A 227 -13.07 -2.02 -31.62
N ASP A 228 -12.44 -2.40 -30.53
CA ASP A 228 -11.31 -3.33 -30.49
C ASP A 228 -11.58 -4.45 -29.48
N ARG A 229 -10.66 -5.38 -29.31
CA ARG A 229 -10.78 -6.51 -28.40
C ARG A 229 -9.42 -6.89 -27.86
N LEU A 230 -9.29 -7.02 -26.55
CA LEU A 230 -8.12 -7.64 -25.90
C LEU A 230 -8.25 -9.17 -26.05
N LEU A 231 -7.40 -9.77 -26.88
CA LEU A 231 -7.44 -11.19 -27.18
C LEU A 231 -6.65 -12.02 -26.19
N ALA A 232 -5.45 -11.56 -25.82
CA ALA A 232 -4.52 -12.30 -24.96
C ALA A 232 -3.67 -11.37 -24.10
N VAL A 233 -3.19 -11.92 -23.01
CA VAL A 233 -2.14 -11.34 -22.17
C VAL A 233 -1.12 -12.42 -21.89
N GLU A 234 0.16 -12.12 -22.09
CA GLU A 234 1.27 -13.03 -21.78
C GLU A 234 2.21 -12.40 -20.76
N SER A 235 2.93 -13.22 -20.01
CA SER A 235 3.94 -12.77 -19.06
C SER A 235 5.06 -13.80 -18.91
N PRO A 236 6.33 -13.39 -18.95
CA PRO A 236 7.46 -14.28 -18.67
C PRO A 236 7.49 -14.76 -17.21
N ALA A 237 6.76 -14.09 -16.30
CA ALA A 237 6.68 -14.42 -14.88
C ALA A 237 5.71 -15.56 -14.55
N ALA A 238 4.84 -15.94 -15.48
CA ALA A 238 3.84 -17.02 -15.32
C ALA A 238 3.96 -18.05 -16.46
N GLY A 239 3.36 -19.23 -16.28
CA GLY A 239 3.25 -20.22 -17.35
C GLY A 239 2.19 -19.82 -18.38
N ARG A 240 1.10 -19.15 -17.94
CA ARG A 240 0.06 -18.55 -18.77
C ARG A 240 -0.69 -17.46 -18.01
N VAL A 241 -1.29 -16.53 -18.73
CA VAL A 241 -2.22 -15.54 -18.20
C VAL A 241 -3.59 -15.73 -18.86
N GLU A 242 -4.64 -15.73 -18.07
CA GLU A 242 -6.01 -15.94 -18.53
C GLU A 242 -6.86 -14.72 -18.27
N LEU A 243 -7.77 -14.39 -19.19
CA LEU A 243 -8.79 -13.37 -19.06
C LEU A 243 -10.03 -13.98 -18.41
N HIS A 244 -10.44 -13.46 -17.27
CA HIS A 244 -11.57 -13.98 -16.50
C HIS A 244 -12.61 -12.92 -16.23
N GLU A 245 -13.85 -13.35 -16.01
CA GLU A 245 -14.97 -12.55 -15.56
C GLU A 245 -15.61 -13.18 -14.32
N MET A 246 -15.92 -12.36 -13.33
CA MET A 246 -16.77 -12.75 -12.21
C MET A 246 -18.18 -12.21 -12.41
N THR A 247 -19.18 -13.10 -12.35
CA THR A 247 -20.59 -12.75 -12.43
C THR A 247 -21.34 -13.30 -11.22
N MET A 248 -22.40 -12.61 -10.81
CA MET A 248 -23.30 -13.08 -9.78
C MET A 248 -24.48 -13.82 -10.43
N GLU A 249 -24.63 -15.12 -10.17
CA GLU A 249 -25.78 -15.90 -10.62
C GLU A 249 -26.46 -16.56 -9.40
N ASN A 250 -27.71 -16.22 -9.14
CA ASN A 250 -28.51 -16.75 -8.02
C ASN A 250 -27.78 -16.61 -6.67
N ASP A 251 -27.25 -15.43 -6.37
CA ASP A 251 -26.44 -15.09 -5.17
C ASP A 251 -25.14 -15.91 -5.00
N VAL A 252 -24.70 -16.60 -6.07
CA VAL A 252 -23.42 -17.30 -6.11
C VAL A 252 -22.49 -16.61 -7.09
N MET A 253 -21.30 -16.24 -6.62
CA MET A 253 -20.24 -15.70 -7.48
C MET A 253 -19.66 -16.84 -8.32
N LYS A 254 -19.77 -16.69 -9.64
CA LYS A 254 -19.15 -17.60 -10.62
C LYS A 254 -18.04 -16.89 -11.38
N MET A 255 -16.91 -17.57 -11.54
CA MET A 255 -15.79 -17.12 -12.34
C MET A 255 -15.72 -17.97 -13.59
N ARG A 256 -15.57 -17.31 -14.74
CA ARG A 256 -15.40 -17.99 -16.03
C ARG A 256 -14.24 -17.39 -16.81
N LYS A 257 -13.55 -18.21 -17.55
CA LYS A 257 -12.57 -17.79 -18.54
C LYS A 257 -13.26 -17.23 -19.77
N LEU A 258 -12.72 -16.15 -20.33
CA LEU A 258 -13.19 -15.52 -21.55
C LEU A 258 -12.31 -15.95 -22.72
N GLU A 259 -12.74 -17.00 -23.43
CA GLU A 259 -11.97 -17.55 -24.56
C GLU A 259 -11.93 -16.59 -25.77
N ASP A 260 -12.97 -15.76 -25.94
CA ASP A 260 -13.08 -14.80 -27.04
C ASP A 260 -12.47 -13.42 -26.69
N GLY A 261 -11.78 -13.33 -25.55
CA GLY A 261 -11.19 -12.07 -25.09
C GLY A 261 -12.20 -11.06 -24.52
N ILE A 262 -11.76 -9.82 -24.32
CA ILE A 262 -12.54 -8.74 -23.72
C ILE A 262 -12.78 -7.63 -24.74
N ALA A 263 -14.05 -7.31 -25.05
CA ALA A 263 -14.41 -6.22 -25.95
C ALA A 263 -14.02 -4.86 -25.36
N VAL A 264 -13.46 -3.98 -26.21
CA VAL A 264 -13.08 -2.60 -25.89
C VAL A 264 -13.83 -1.66 -26.85
N PRO A 265 -15.07 -1.24 -26.50
CA PRO A 265 -15.93 -0.47 -27.41
C PRO A 265 -15.30 0.87 -27.78
N ALA A 266 -15.63 1.37 -28.98
CA ALA A 266 -15.28 2.70 -29.46
C ALA A 266 -15.72 3.79 -28.46
N GLY A 267 -14.81 4.70 -28.13
CA GLY A 267 -15.05 5.76 -27.12
C GLY A 267 -15.21 5.25 -25.68
N GLY A 268 -15.11 3.93 -25.46
CA GLY A 268 -15.35 3.30 -24.16
C GLY A 268 -14.10 3.12 -23.31
N THR A 269 -14.33 2.80 -22.05
CA THR A 269 -13.29 2.43 -21.09
C THR A 269 -13.64 1.08 -20.48
N VAL A 270 -12.68 0.17 -20.44
CA VAL A 270 -12.79 -1.16 -19.82
C VAL A 270 -11.80 -1.25 -18.69
N GLU A 271 -12.28 -1.59 -17.50
CA GLU A 271 -11.46 -1.77 -16.31
C GLU A 271 -11.42 -3.24 -15.93
N LEU A 272 -10.20 -3.80 -15.86
CA LEU A 272 -9.96 -5.12 -15.32
C LEU A 272 -9.56 -4.98 -13.85
N LYS A 273 -10.38 -5.54 -12.96
CA LYS A 273 -10.17 -5.52 -11.51
C LYS A 273 -10.82 -6.71 -10.82
N SER A 274 -10.42 -6.98 -9.58
CA SER A 274 -11.05 -8.00 -8.72
C SER A 274 -12.57 -7.81 -8.62
N GLY A 275 -13.31 -8.89 -8.77
CA GLY A 275 -14.79 -8.88 -8.67
C GLY A 275 -15.52 -8.59 -9.97
N GLY A 276 -14.80 -8.33 -11.07
CA GLY A 276 -15.32 -8.17 -12.42
C GLY A 276 -14.42 -8.87 -13.43
N LEU A 277 -14.15 -8.19 -14.55
CA LEU A 277 -13.10 -8.60 -15.49
C LEU A 277 -11.73 -8.53 -14.80
N HIS A 278 -10.89 -9.55 -14.97
CA HIS A 278 -9.57 -9.58 -14.34
C HIS A 278 -8.59 -10.53 -15.03
N LEU A 279 -7.30 -10.34 -14.73
CA LEU A 279 -6.23 -11.24 -15.14
C LEU A 279 -6.01 -12.33 -14.10
N MET A 280 -5.79 -13.56 -14.56
CA MET A 280 -5.33 -14.67 -13.74
C MET A 280 -3.98 -15.16 -14.25
N PHE A 281 -2.94 -14.96 -13.45
CA PHE A 281 -1.60 -15.48 -13.71
C PHE A 281 -1.52 -16.89 -13.16
N MET A 282 -1.33 -17.86 -14.04
CA MET A 282 -1.28 -19.28 -13.71
C MET A 282 0.15 -19.79 -13.79
N GLU A 283 0.48 -20.77 -12.94
CA GLU A 283 1.81 -21.39 -12.91
C GLU A 283 2.92 -20.34 -12.69
N VAL A 284 2.68 -19.41 -11.76
CA VAL A 284 3.63 -18.35 -11.43
C VAL A 284 4.95 -18.98 -10.96
N LYS A 285 6.05 -18.59 -11.60
CA LYS A 285 7.39 -19.17 -11.36
C LYS A 285 7.92 -18.80 -9.98
N LYS A 286 7.81 -17.52 -9.61
CA LYS A 286 8.16 -16.96 -8.30
C LYS A 286 6.96 -16.12 -7.81
N PRO A 287 6.43 -16.35 -6.60
CA PRO A 287 5.35 -15.52 -6.06
C PRO A 287 5.69 -14.04 -6.18
N PHE A 288 4.73 -13.25 -6.62
CA PHE A 288 4.88 -11.80 -6.75
C PHE A 288 4.98 -11.17 -5.37
N ALA A 289 6.09 -10.51 -5.06
CA ALA A 289 6.27 -9.79 -3.81
C ALA A 289 5.86 -8.32 -3.99
N GLU A 290 5.35 -7.71 -2.93
CA GLU A 290 5.08 -6.27 -2.93
C GLU A 290 6.34 -5.50 -3.35
N GLY A 291 6.16 -4.55 -4.28
CA GLY A 291 7.27 -3.81 -4.84
C GLY A 291 7.87 -4.41 -6.12
N ASP A 292 7.57 -5.66 -6.45
CA ASP A 292 7.96 -6.23 -7.73
C ASP A 292 7.18 -5.54 -8.89
N ALA A 293 7.71 -5.70 -10.11
CA ALA A 293 7.07 -5.29 -11.34
C ALA A 293 6.87 -6.51 -12.24
N VAL A 294 5.65 -6.71 -12.75
CA VAL A 294 5.28 -7.85 -13.60
C VAL A 294 5.14 -7.35 -15.04
N PRO A 295 6.08 -7.67 -15.93
CA PRO A 295 5.94 -7.35 -17.35
C PRO A 295 4.87 -8.23 -18.00
N VAL A 296 4.04 -7.62 -18.83
CA VAL A 296 3.00 -8.29 -19.63
C VAL A 296 3.03 -7.76 -21.06
N THR A 297 2.75 -8.64 -22.02
CA THR A 297 2.47 -8.28 -23.40
C THR A 297 0.97 -8.43 -23.65
N LEU A 298 0.33 -7.35 -24.09
CA LEU A 298 -1.10 -7.29 -24.36
C LEU A 298 -1.32 -7.40 -25.88
N THR A 299 -2.15 -8.32 -26.32
CA THR A 299 -2.48 -8.52 -27.74
C THR A 299 -3.91 -8.08 -28.00
N PHE A 300 -4.08 -7.08 -28.84
CA PHE A 300 -5.38 -6.58 -29.30
C PHE A 300 -5.68 -7.01 -30.74
N GLU A 301 -6.97 -7.19 -31.04
CA GLU A 301 -7.43 -7.70 -32.35
C GLU A 301 -7.05 -6.79 -33.51
N LYS A 302 -7.18 -5.47 -33.33
CA LYS A 302 -6.94 -4.46 -34.39
C LYS A 302 -5.69 -3.63 -34.14
N ALA A 303 -5.48 -3.19 -32.88
CA ALA A 303 -4.36 -2.32 -32.56
C ALA A 303 -3.00 -3.07 -32.56
N GLY A 304 -2.97 -4.40 -32.38
CA GLY A 304 -1.75 -5.20 -32.33
C GLY A 304 -1.24 -5.42 -30.92
N GLU A 305 0.07 -5.50 -30.74
CA GLU A 305 0.71 -5.86 -29.47
C GLU A 305 1.36 -4.65 -28.79
N VAL A 306 1.36 -4.67 -27.46
CA VAL A 306 2.06 -3.68 -26.66
C VAL A 306 2.55 -4.27 -25.35
N ASP A 307 3.76 -3.90 -24.95
CA ASP A 307 4.32 -4.26 -23.64
C ASP A 307 3.83 -3.27 -22.58
N TYR A 308 3.44 -3.82 -21.44
CA TYR A 308 3.00 -3.07 -20.28
C TYR A 308 3.61 -3.65 -19.00
N VAL A 309 3.77 -2.83 -17.97
CA VAL A 309 4.33 -3.26 -16.69
C VAL A 309 3.31 -3.00 -15.59
N LEU A 310 2.93 -4.06 -14.88
CA LEU A 310 2.03 -4.00 -13.73
C LEU A 310 2.85 -4.01 -12.43
N PRO A 311 2.72 -3.01 -11.57
CA PRO A 311 3.32 -3.04 -10.25
C PRO A 311 2.64 -4.11 -9.39
N VAL A 312 3.37 -4.68 -8.43
CA VAL A 312 2.81 -5.57 -7.42
C VAL A 312 2.45 -4.73 -6.19
N GLY A 313 1.15 -4.59 -5.94
CA GLY A 313 0.61 -3.91 -4.76
C GLY A 313 0.32 -4.88 -3.61
N THR A 314 -0.18 -4.34 -2.48
CA THR A 314 -0.52 -5.12 -1.28
C THR A 314 -1.52 -6.25 -1.56
N ALA A 315 -1.44 -7.33 -0.80
CA ALA A 315 -2.37 -8.46 -0.88
C ALA A 315 -3.82 -8.09 -0.47
N ALA A 316 -3.99 -6.99 0.29
CA ALA A 316 -5.28 -6.44 0.69
C ALA A 316 -5.91 -5.69 -0.49
N GLY A 317 -6.93 -6.29 -1.10
CA GLY A 317 -7.65 -5.67 -2.21
C GLY A 317 -8.37 -4.39 -1.80
N ASN A 318 -8.32 -3.38 -2.66
CA ASN A 318 -9.23 -2.24 -2.63
C ASN A 318 -10.67 -2.73 -2.87
N ALA A 319 -11.34 -3.16 -1.81
CA ALA A 319 -12.78 -3.30 -1.79
C ALA A 319 -13.33 -2.02 -1.17
N HIS A 320 -13.69 -1.04 -2.04
CA HIS A 320 -14.83 -0.13 -1.80
C HIS A 320 -14.91 0.89 -2.93
N SER A 321 -15.60 0.52 -4.00
CA SER A 321 -16.28 1.50 -4.85
C SER A 321 -17.78 1.45 -4.51
N GLY A 322 -18.27 2.56 -3.99
CA GLY A 322 -19.58 3.08 -3.81
C GLY A 322 -20.82 2.25 -4.19
N HIS A 323 -21.63 1.95 -3.19
CA HIS A 323 -23.07 1.89 -3.39
C HIS A 323 -23.67 3.26 -3.03
N SER A 324 -24.01 4.03 -4.05
CA SER A 324 -24.98 5.12 -3.95
C SER A 324 -26.38 4.47 -3.92
N HIS A 325 -27.04 4.50 -2.76
CA HIS A 325 -28.48 4.31 -2.69
C HIS A 325 -29.15 5.68 -2.85
N GLN A 326 -30.07 5.72 -3.82
CA GLN A 326 -31.11 6.74 -3.93
C GLN A 326 -32.06 6.66 -2.74
#